data_a1a353417213347415c357bec99284a6
#
_entry.id   a1a353417213347415c357bec99284a6
#
_cell.length_a   1.000
_cell.length_b   1.000
_cell.length_c   1.000
_cell.angle_alpha   90.00
_cell.angle_beta   90.00
_cell.angle_gamma   90.00
#
_symmetry.space_group_name_H-M   'P 1'
#
loop_
_entity.id
_entity.type
_entity.pdbx_description
1 polymer ?
#
loop_
_entity_poly.entity_id
_entity_poly.type
_entity_poly.pdbx_seq_one_letter_code
_entity_poly.pdbx_strand_id
1 'polypeptide(L)'
;MTEEKIISCEIVDLSHDGRGVGRIDGKACFVQGALPNETIEFRYTNRKRNYDEARITKVVQPSPGRVEPGCKHFSRCGGCSLQHLDHQQQVEFKQQQLLDSLSRGGMQAETVLPPISAPPWGYRRRARLAVQRAKDGKFLVGFRNAGSRRIEPITQCPVLTEPLPRAVALLPVWLSYLPSDIRVFEVELISGDNSIAIAVEASRFPADEEVPAMLDSLVKEAQGPVQLWWKAGKQERFSRLDSGTDNLCFAVTDDISLRFEPGQFIQVNGQINREMVAQMLSLLPEHGGTAVDLYCGTGNLSLPLTQRFDRVVGFEGLPVLVQDAADNARFNNIDNVEFAVADLSRGVGLTHIGLAEPADSDSCIDLIVLDPPRNGAAGVMPWVSLSGAKQVIYISCHPSTMVRDAAVLSAAGYSLKSVGVMDMFPHTTHVEAMALFEKN
;
A
#
# COMPACT_ATOMS: atom_id res chain seq x y z
N MET A 1 -3.41 30.99 -34.05
CA MET A 1 -3.37 29.61 -33.51
C MET A 1 -2.26 28.91 -34.28
N THR A 2 -1.09 28.78 -33.68
CA THR A 2 -0.01 27.97 -34.25
C THR A 2 -0.44 26.52 -34.26
N GLU A 3 -0.49 25.90 -35.45
CA GLU A 3 -0.70 24.44 -35.56
C GLU A 3 0.37 23.78 -34.70
N GLU A 4 -0.06 23.14 -33.59
CA GLU A 4 0.82 22.31 -32.77
C GLU A 4 1.30 21.12 -33.61
N LYS A 5 2.59 21.10 -33.93
CA LYS A 5 3.22 20.07 -34.75
C LYS A 5 3.03 18.72 -34.07
N ILE A 6 2.24 17.82 -34.68
CA ILE A 6 2.12 16.42 -34.27
C ILE A 6 3.46 15.74 -34.56
N ILE A 7 4.02 15.09 -33.55
CA ILE A 7 5.30 14.41 -33.65
C ILE A 7 5.03 12.91 -33.44
N SER A 8 5.61 12.07 -34.29
CA SER A 8 5.55 10.61 -34.16
C SER A 8 6.88 10.09 -33.61
N CYS A 9 6.81 9.09 -32.72
CA CYS A 9 7.97 8.34 -32.27
C CYS A 9 7.62 6.89 -31.88
N GLU A 10 8.65 6.06 -31.84
CA GLU A 10 8.60 4.73 -31.27
C GLU A 10 8.90 4.79 -29.76
N ILE A 11 8.17 4.02 -28.98
CA ILE A 11 8.36 3.88 -27.53
C ILE A 11 9.17 2.61 -27.28
N VAL A 12 10.33 2.78 -26.68
CA VAL A 12 11.31 1.70 -26.49
C VAL A 12 11.29 1.10 -25.07
N ASP A 13 10.72 1.83 -24.09
CA ASP A 13 10.74 1.41 -22.69
C ASP A 13 9.58 2.03 -21.90
N LEU A 14 9.38 1.58 -20.67
CA LEU A 14 8.44 2.13 -19.70
C LEU A 14 9.20 2.62 -18.46
N SER A 15 9.03 3.90 -18.12
CA SER A 15 9.67 4.48 -16.94
C SER A 15 9.01 3.96 -15.64
N HIS A 16 9.73 4.08 -14.53
CA HIS A 16 9.26 3.65 -13.21
C HIS A 16 7.93 4.28 -12.77
N ASP A 17 7.53 5.40 -13.36
CA ASP A 17 6.25 6.07 -13.10
C ASP A 17 5.18 5.77 -14.17
N GLY A 18 5.44 4.80 -15.07
CA GLY A 18 4.47 4.30 -16.06
C GLY A 18 4.32 5.16 -17.30
N ARG A 19 5.28 6.03 -17.61
CA ARG A 19 5.31 6.77 -18.86
C ARG A 19 6.15 6.04 -19.90
N GLY A 20 5.66 5.94 -21.13
CA GLY A 20 6.46 5.43 -22.24
C GLY A 20 7.69 6.29 -22.49
N VAL A 21 8.82 5.66 -22.79
CA VAL A 21 10.08 6.33 -23.06
C VAL A 21 10.39 6.23 -24.55
N GLY A 22 10.41 7.40 -25.24
CA GLY A 22 10.89 7.54 -26.59
C GLY A 22 12.12 8.43 -26.67
N ARG A 23 12.74 8.53 -27.84
CA ARG A 23 13.85 9.45 -28.10
C ARG A 23 13.55 10.29 -29.34
N ILE A 24 13.70 11.62 -29.21
CA ILE A 24 13.56 12.58 -30.29
C ILE A 24 14.88 13.32 -30.42
N ASP A 25 15.53 13.22 -31.58
CA ASP A 25 16.85 13.80 -31.81
C ASP A 25 17.87 13.46 -30.72
N GLY A 26 17.84 12.21 -30.24
CA GLY A 26 18.71 11.71 -29.17
C GLY A 26 18.28 12.07 -27.73
N LYS A 27 17.32 12.97 -27.54
CA LYS A 27 16.83 13.43 -26.25
C LYS A 27 15.66 12.52 -25.75
N ALA A 28 15.68 12.12 -24.49
CA ALA A 28 14.61 11.33 -23.90
C ALA A 28 13.30 12.12 -23.83
N CYS A 29 12.19 11.46 -24.18
CA CYS A 29 10.84 11.99 -24.08
C CYS A 29 9.96 11.01 -23.30
N PHE A 30 9.39 11.46 -22.17
CA PHE A 30 8.49 10.66 -21.34
C PHE A 30 7.05 10.95 -21.74
N VAL A 31 6.36 9.95 -22.30
CA VAL A 31 5.02 10.10 -22.89
C VAL A 31 3.97 9.42 -22.03
N GLN A 32 3.08 10.22 -21.43
CA GLN A 32 1.98 9.70 -20.65
C GLN A 32 0.98 8.93 -21.51
N GLY A 33 0.67 7.69 -21.10
CA GLY A 33 -0.31 6.81 -21.74
C GLY A 33 0.25 5.98 -22.90
N ALA A 34 1.55 6.07 -23.20
CA ALA A 34 2.23 5.24 -24.18
C ALA A 34 2.87 4.01 -23.54
N LEU A 35 2.97 2.92 -24.32
CA LEU A 35 3.53 1.62 -23.90
C LEU A 35 4.73 1.25 -24.78
N PRO A 36 5.65 0.41 -24.29
CA PRO A 36 6.76 -0.13 -25.10
C PRO A 36 6.26 -0.84 -26.36
N ASN A 37 7.05 -0.75 -27.41
CA ASN A 37 6.76 -1.31 -28.76
C ASN A 37 5.57 -0.64 -29.46
N GLU A 38 5.21 0.59 -29.08
CA GLU A 38 4.22 1.39 -29.78
C GLU A 38 4.87 2.42 -30.71
N THR A 39 4.23 2.64 -31.86
CA THR A 39 4.41 3.88 -32.64
C THR A 39 3.25 4.79 -32.30
N ILE A 40 3.57 6.01 -31.85
CA ILE A 40 2.58 6.97 -31.34
C ILE A 40 2.72 8.35 -31.96
N GLU A 41 1.62 9.08 -31.95
CA GLU A 41 1.62 10.54 -32.10
C GLU A 41 1.40 11.18 -30.73
N PHE A 42 2.11 12.27 -30.43
CA PHE A 42 2.05 12.92 -29.13
C PHE A 42 2.17 14.45 -29.23
N ARG A 43 1.84 15.12 -28.11
CA ARG A 43 2.09 16.55 -27.90
C ARG A 43 2.98 16.74 -26.68
N TYR A 44 3.93 17.66 -26.78
CA TYR A 44 4.71 18.07 -25.61
C TYR A 44 3.81 18.74 -24.59
N THR A 45 3.97 18.34 -23.32
CA THR A 45 3.37 19.01 -22.17
C THR A 45 4.37 19.92 -21.46
N ASN A 46 5.67 19.54 -21.50
CA ASN A 46 6.73 20.32 -20.93
C ASN A 46 8.06 19.99 -21.63
N ARG A 47 8.91 21.00 -21.88
CA ARG A 47 10.23 20.80 -22.48
C ARG A 47 11.32 21.28 -21.52
N LYS A 48 12.13 20.34 -21.04
CA LYS A 48 13.24 20.58 -20.10
C LYS A 48 14.60 20.48 -20.84
N ARG A 49 15.68 20.85 -20.15
CA ARG A 49 17.01 20.79 -20.73
C ARG A 49 17.44 19.36 -21.11
N ASN A 50 17.24 18.40 -20.20
CA ASN A 50 17.76 17.04 -20.32
C ASN A 50 16.73 16.03 -20.85
N TYR A 51 15.44 16.32 -20.76
CA TYR A 51 14.35 15.47 -21.19
C TYR A 51 13.11 16.29 -21.52
N ASP A 52 12.16 15.69 -22.24
CA ASP A 52 10.87 16.28 -22.52
C ASP A 52 9.75 15.44 -21.91
N GLU A 53 8.61 16.07 -21.62
CA GLU A 53 7.40 15.43 -21.16
C GLU A 53 6.31 15.64 -22.21
N ALA A 54 5.56 14.59 -22.47
CA ALA A 54 4.54 14.59 -23.51
C ALA A 54 3.32 13.76 -23.08
N ARG A 55 2.25 13.92 -23.83
CA ARG A 55 1.05 13.09 -23.73
C ARG A 55 0.70 12.56 -25.10
N ILE A 56 0.35 11.28 -25.13
CA ILE A 56 -0.13 10.61 -26.34
C ILE A 56 -1.40 11.29 -26.87
N THR A 57 -1.47 11.45 -28.19
CA THR A 57 -2.67 11.93 -28.89
C THR A 57 -3.29 10.81 -29.73
N LYS A 58 -2.45 9.89 -30.23
CA LYS A 58 -2.92 8.74 -31.03
C LYS A 58 -1.93 7.60 -30.91
N VAL A 59 -2.41 6.38 -30.84
CA VAL A 59 -1.64 5.16 -31.07
C VAL A 59 -1.73 4.83 -32.55
N VAL A 60 -0.61 4.84 -33.25
CA VAL A 60 -0.52 4.50 -34.68
C VAL A 60 -0.39 2.99 -34.84
N GLN A 61 0.53 2.40 -34.06
CA GLN A 61 0.72 0.97 -33.97
C GLN A 61 0.70 0.57 -32.50
N PRO A 62 -0.28 -0.22 -32.04
CA PRO A 62 -0.38 -0.60 -30.64
C PRO A 62 0.64 -1.67 -30.26
N SER A 63 1.04 -1.64 -28.98
CA SER A 63 1.74 -2.77 -28.34
C SER A 63 0.83 -3.99 -28.26
N PRO A 64 1.38 -5.23 -28.38
CA PRO A 64 0.60 -6.46 -28.15
C PRO A 64 -0.03 -6.54 -26.76
N GLY A 65 0.55 -5.86 -25.78
CA GLY A 65 0.02 -5.80 -24.40
C GLY A 65 -0.94 -4.66 -24.13
N ARG A 66 -1.29 -3.85 -25.14
CA ARG A 66 -2.28 -2.79 -24.93
C ARG A 66 -3.68 -3.35 -24.83
N VAL A 67 -4.38 -2.97 -23.77
CA VAL A 67 -5.78 -3.31 -23.52
C VAL A 67 -6.63 -2.05 -23.33
N GLU A 68 -7.93 -2.17 -23.51
CA GLU A 68 -8.86 -1.09 -23.18
C GLU A 68 -9.02 -0.99 -21.66
N PRO A 69 -8.83 0.19 -21.05
CA PRO A 69 -8.99 0.37 -19.62
C PRO A 69 -10.41 0.03 -19.14
N GLY A 70 -10.52 -0.83 -18.14
CA GLY A 70 -11.81 -1.24 -17.57
C GLY A 70 -12.54 -0.16 -16.77
N CYS A 71 -11.88 0.98 -16.46
CA CYS A 71 -12.44 2.08 -15.70
C CYS A 71 -12.62 3.33 -16.56
N LYS A 72 -13.86 3.81 -16.69
CA LYS A 72 -14.20 5.03 -17.45
C LYS A 72 -13.51 6.31 -16.94
N HIS A 73 -12.99 6.29 -15.71
CA HIS A 73 -12.29 7.43 -15.09
C HIS A 73 -10.77 7.36 -15.24
N PHE A 74 -10.22 6.30 -15.86
CA PHE A 74 -8.78 6.04 -15.90
C PHE A 74 -7.96 7.22 -16.43
N SER A 75 -8.39 7.88 -17.49
CA SER A 75 -7.62 8.98 -18.10
C SER A 75 -7.56 10.26 -17.24
N ARG A 76 -8.39 10.37 -16.20
CA ARG A 76 -8.52 11.57 -15.35
C ARG A 76 -8.21 11.29 -13.89
N CYS A 77 -8.71 10.17 -13.35
CA CYS A 77 -8.49 9.76 -11.96
C CYS A 77 -7.01 9.45 -11.72
N GLY A 78 -6.44 9.96 -10.61
CA GLY A 78 -5.05 9.71 -10.23
C GLY A 78 -4.81 8.37 -9.51
N GLY A 79 -5.84 7.52 -9.36
CA GLY A 79 -5.73 6.28 -8.59
C GLY A 79 -5.07 5.11 -9.32
N CYS A 80 -5.06 5.13 -10.67
CA CYS A 80 -4.48 4.08 -11.51
C CYS A 80 -3.63 4.70 -12.62
N SER A 81 -2.56 4.02 -13.03
CA SER A 81 -1.63 4.47 -14.07
C SER A 81 -1.40 3.48 -15.19
N LEU A 82 -1.73 2.17 -15.01
CA LEU A 82 -1.38 1.10 -15.93
C LEU A 82 -2.59 0.28 -16.45
N GLN A 83 -3.84 0.73 -16.31
CA GLN A 83 -4.99 -0.05 -16.81
C GLN A 83 -5.00 -0.30 -18.32
N HIS A 84 -4.22 0.45 -19.08
CA HIS A 84 -4.06 0.28 -20.53
C HIS A 84 -3.00 -0.76 -20.92
N LEU A 85 -2.32 -1.36 -19.92
CA LEU A 85 -1.39 -2.48 -20.08
C LEU A 85 -2.03 -3.75 -19.52
N ASP A 86 -1.88 -4.87 -20.25
CA ASP A 86 -2.29 -6.19 -19.80
C ASP A 86 -1.75 -6.52 -18.40
N HIS A 87 -2.55 -7.19 -17.57
CA HIS A 87 -2.20 -7.42 -16.17
C HIS A 87 -0.94 -8.28 -16.00
N GLN A 88 -0.77 -9.32 -16.82
CA GLN A 88 0.43 -10.14 -16.77
C GLN A 88 1.68 -9.30 -17.07
N GLN A 89 1.59 -8.41 -18.06
CA GLN A 89 2.70 -7.50 -18.39
C GLN A 89 2.94 -6.42 -17.34
N GLN A 90 1.89 -6.02 -16.58
CA GLN A 90 2.11 -5.16 -15.40
C GLN A 90 2.95 -5.85 -14.34
N VAL A 91 2.71 -7.14 -14.07
CA VAL A 91 3.47 -7.95 -13.11
C VAL A 91 4.91 -8.13 -13.60
N GLU A 92 5.10 -8.47 -14.86
CA GLU A 92 6.43 -8.60 -15.49
C GLU A 92 7.23 -7.29 -15.42
N PHE A 93 6.57 -6.15 -15.72
CA PHE A 93 7.17 -4.83 -15.57
C PHE A 93 7.65 -4.57 -14.14
N LYS A 94 6.83 -4.86 -13.13
CA LYS A 94 7.18 -4.69 -11.72
C LYS A 94 8.36 -5.57 -11.31
N GLN A 95 8.37 -6.82 -11.77
CA GLN A 95 9.49 -7.73 -11.51
C GLN A 95 10.77 -7.24 -12.17
N GLN A 96 10.71 -6.78 -13.42
CA GLN A 96 11.88 -6.21 -14.10
C GLN A 96 12.41 -4.96 -13.39
N GLN A 97 11.54 -4.07 -12.93
CA GLN A 97 11.93 -2.88 -12.14
C GLN A 97 12.68 -3.25 -10.85
N LEU A 98 12.25 -4.32 -10.18
CA LEU A 98 12.95 -4.85 -8.99
C LEU A 98 14.34 -5.37 -9.37
N LEU A 99 14.43 -6.23 -10.38
CA LEU A 99 15.69 -6.84 -10.82
C LEU A 99 16.70 -5.80 -11.34
N ASP A 100 16.22 -4.81 -12.09
CA ASP A 100 17.04 -3.69 -12.54
C ASP A 100 17.58 -2.84 -11.37
N SER A 101 16.76 -2.68 -10.32
CA SER A 101 17.18 -1.94 -9.12
C SER A 101 18.26 -2.69 -8.36
N LEU A 102 18.13 -4.00 -8.20
CA LEU A 102 19.14 -4.87 -7.60
C LEU A 102 20.43 -4.87 -8.41
N SER A 103 20.34 -5.05 -9.73
CA SER A 103 21.50 -5.04 -10.63
C SER A 103 22.28 -3.73 -10.58
N ARG A 104 21.59 -2.59 -10.60
CA ARG A 104 22.21 -1.26 -10.42
C ARG A 104 22.89 -1.09 -9.07
N GLY A 105 22.38 -1.75 -8.03
CA GLY A 105 23.00 -1.79 -6.71
C GLY A 105 24.12 -2.83 -6.57
N GLY A 106 24.46 -3.54 -7.65
CA GLY A 106 25.50 -4.59 -7.62
C GLY A 106 25.07 -5.86 -6.87
N MET A 107 23.75 -6.10 -6.74
CA MET A 107 23.18 -7.25 -6.04
C MET A 107 22.55 -8.24 -7.03
N GLN A 108 22.70 -9.51 -6.69
CA GLN A 108 22.08 -10.62 -7.42
C GLN A 108 21.52 -11.61 -6.39
N ALA A 109 20.25 -11.98 -6.55
CA ALA A 109 19.62 -13.01 -5.74
C ALA A 109 20.01 -14.40 -6.28
N GLU A 110 20.16 -15.37 -5.39
CA GLU A 110 20.38 -16.76 -5.80
C GLU A 110 19.13 -17.33 -6.48
N THR A 111 17.94 -16.92 -6.02
CA THR A 111 16.65 -17.34 -6.56
C THR A 111 15.73 -16.13 -6.75
N VAL A 112 15.12 -16.02 -7.93
CA VAL A 112 14.00 -15.12 -8.19
C VAL A 112 12.70 -15.89 -7.99
N LEU A 113 11.93 -15.51 -6.98
CA LEU A 113 10.66 -16.15 -6.67
C LEU A 113 9.60 -15.81 -7.74
N PRO A 114 8.65 -16.71 -8.00
CA PRO A 114 7.49 -16.36 -8.81
C PRO A 114 6.74 -15.16 -8.22
N PRO A 115 6.26 -14.24 -9.05
CA PRO A 115 5.46 -13.12 -8.57
C PRO A 115 4.19 -13.59 -7.84
N ILE A 116 3.88 -12.99 -6.70
CA ILE A 116 2.56 -13.12 -6.09
C ILE A 116 1.61 -12.17 -6.81
N SER A 117 0.57 -12.71 -7.44
CA SER A 117 -0.45 -11.93 -8.14
C SER A 117 -1.83 -12.54 -7.98
N ALA A 118 -2.85 -11.68 -7.97
CA ALA A 118 -4.26 -12.05 -7.81
C ALA A 118 -5.12 -11.31 -8.84
N PRO A 119 -6.42 -11.60 -8.97
CA PRO A 119 -7.29 -10.86 -9.88
C PRO A 119 -7.16 -9.34 -9.68
N PRO A 120 -6.97 -8.56 -10.78
CA PRO A 120 -6.60 -7.15 -10.67
C PRO A 120 -7.78 -6.22 -10.35
N TRP A 121 -8.99 -6.75 -10.27
CA TRP A 121 -10.21 -6.02 -9.98
C TRP A 121 -10.84 -6.46 -8.67
N GLY A 122 -11.57 -5.54 -7.99
CA GLY A 122 -12.24 -5.87 -6.74
C GLY A 122 -11.31 -6.19 -5.57
N TYR A 123 -10.06 -5.81 -5.63
CA TYR A 123 -9.05 -6.20 -4.63
C TYR A 123 -8.96 -5.23 -3.45
N ARG A 124 -9.28 -3.94 -3.71
CA ARG A 124 -8.95 -2.85 -2.81
C ARG A 124 -10.02 -2.64 -1.75
N ARG A 125 -9.68 -2.92 -0.50
CA ARG A 125 -10.58 -2.83 0.65
C ARG A 125 -10.62 -1.46 1.32
N ARG A 126 -9.88 -0.45 0.82
CA ARG A 126 -9.81 0.88 1.43
C ARG A 126 -9.69 1.99 0.38
N ALA A 127 -10.49 3.03 0.53
CA ALA A 127 -10.45 4.22 -0.32
C ALA A 127 -10.67 5.49 0.49
N ARG A 128 -9.84 6.51 0.24
CA ARG A 128 -10.01 7.87 0.74
C ARG A 128 -10.52 8.75 -0.37
N LEU A 129 -11.71 9.29 -0.19
CA LEU A 129 -12.44 10.08 -1.17
C LEU A 129 -12.44 11.54 -0.74
N ALA A 130 -11.91 12.41 -1.59
CA ALA A 130 -12.03 13.84 -1.38
C ALA A 130 -13.47 14.28 -1.58
N VAL A 131 -13.94 15.19 -0.73
CA VAL A 131 -15.30 15.72 -0.76
C VAL A 131 -15.26 17.23 -0.96
N GLN A 132 -16.10 17.74 -1.82
CA GLN A 132 -16.29 19.16 -2.05
C GLN A 132 -17.76 19.47 -2.25
N ARG A 133 -18.30 20.45 -1.51
CA ARG A 133 -19.64 20.98 -1.77
C ARG A 133 -19.56 22.00 -2.91
N ALA A 134 -20.29 21.78 -3.98
CA ALA A 134 -20.38 22.70 -5.11
C ALA A 134 -21.28 23.92 -4.77
N LYS A 135 -21.24 24.96 -5.61
CA LYS A 135 -22.03 26.19 -5.41
C LYS A 135 -23.56 25.96 -5.48
N ASP A 136 -23.98 24.92 -6.18
CA ASP A 136 -25.37 24.49 -6.29
C ASP A 136 -25.83 23.60 -5.11
N GLY A 137 -24.97 23.41 -4.11
CA GLY A 137 -25.24 22.62 -2.91
C GLY A 137 -24.95 21.13 -3.03
N LYS A 138 -24.71 20.62 -4.24
CA LYS A 138 -24.40 19.21 -4.47
C LYS A 138 -23.00 18.86 -3.99
N PHE A 139 -22.80 17.59 -3.62
CA PHE A 139 -21.48 17.08 -3.24
C PHE A 139 -20.79 16.43 -4.44
N LEU A 140 -19.53 16.85 -4.65
CA LEU A 140 -18.58 16.18 -5.52
C LEU A 140 -17.76 15.25 -4.63
N VAL A 141 -17.86 13.94 -4.88
CA VAL A 141 -17.13 12.90 -4.13
C VAL A 141 -16.30 12.08 -5.11
N GLY A 142 -15.02 11.91 -4.83
CA GLY A 142 -14.17 11.17 -5.75
C GLY A 142 -12.68 11.25 -5.41
N PHE A 143 -11.86 10.82 -6.34
CA PHE A 143 -10.42 10.91 -6.22
C PHE A 143 -9.87 12.20 -6.85
N ARG A 144 -8.68 12.60 -6.44
CA ARG A 144 -7.99 13.71 -7.10
C ARG A 144 -7.55 13.29 -8.49
N ASN A 145 -7.64 14.22 -9.44
CA ASN A 145 -7.12 14.01 -10.79
C ASN A 145 -5.59 13.85 -10.75
N ALA A 146 -5.07 13.06 -11.68
CA ALA A 146 -3.63 12.94 -11.86
C ALA A 146 -2.98 14.32 -12.04
N GLY A 147 -1.99 14.65 -11.19
CA GLY A 147 -1.24 15.90 -11.26
C GLY A 147 -2.02 17.17 -10.88
N SER A 148 -3.21 17.08 -10.28
CA SER A 148 -3.98 18.25 -9.86
C SER A 148 -4.75 18.05 -8.55
N ARG A 149 -5.19 19.18 -7.96
CA ARG A 149 -6.04 19.16 -6.76
C ARG A 149 -7.54 19.02 -7.06
N ARG A 150 -7.93 18.99 -8.35
CA ARG A 150 -9.32 18.84 -8.74
C ARG A 150 -9.82 17.45 -8.40
N ILE A 151 -11.08 17.35 -8.01
CA ILE A 151 -11.74 16.06 -7.76
C ILE A 151 -12.30 15.55 -9.09
N GLU A 152 -11.97 14.33 -9.46
CA GLU A 152 -12.71 13.54 -10.44
C GLU A 152 -13.89 12.91 -9.72
N PRO A 153 -15.12 13.38 -9.96
CA PRO A 153 -16.29 12.76 -9.35
C PRO A 153 -16.44 11.32 -9.86
N ILE A 154 -16.58 10.38 -8.95
CA ILE A 154 -16.75 8.97 -9.30
C ILE A 154 -18.07 8.45 -8.80
N THR A 155 -18.70 7.60 -9.61
CA THR A 155 -19.90 6.83 -9.23
C THR A 155 -19.61 5.34 -9.13
N GLN A 156 -18.42 4.94 -9.57
CA GLN A 156 -17.99 3.56 -9.63
C GLN A 156 -16.46 3.50 -9.61
N CYS A 157 -15.89 2.53 -8.87
CA CYS A 157 -14.48 2.25 -8.87
C CYS A 157 -14.25 0.74 -8.92
N PRO A 158 -13.91 0.16 -10.10
CA PRO A 158 -13.85 -1.30 -10.29
C PRO A 158 -12.75 -2.00 -9.48
N VAL A 159 -11.75 -1.27 -8.98
CA VAL A 159 -10.69 -1.86 -8.14
C VAL A 159 -11.12 -2.04 -6.68
N LEU A 160 -12.23 -1.40 -6.24
CA LEU A 160 -12.74 -1.56 -4.89
C LEU A 160 -13.44 -2.90 -4.74
N THR A 161 -13.23 -3.55 -3.59
CA THR A 161 -13.96 -4.78 -3.23
C THR A 161 -15.42 -4.47 -2.91
N GLU A 162 -16.31 -5.39 -3.20
CA GLU A 162 -17.72 -5.28 -2.77
C GLU A 162 -17.83 -5.26 -1.24
N PRO A 163 -18.76 -4.48 -0.65
CA PRO A 163 -19.75 -3.62 -1.32
C PRO A 163 -19.31 -2.15 -1.49
N LEU A 164 -18.01 -1.81 -1.39
CA LEU A 164 -17.53 -0.42 -1.44
C LEU A 164 -17.90 0.34 -2.71
N PRO A 165 -17.96 -0.25 -3.93
CA PRO A 165 -18.39 0.48 -5.12
C PRO A 165 -19.82 1.05 -5.00
N ARG A 166 -20.70 0.32 -4.32
CA ARG A 166 -22.08 0.79 -4.04
C ARG A 166 -22.07 1.96 -3.05
N ALA A 167 -21.28 1.84 -1.98
CA ALA A 167 -21.11 2.94 -1.01
C ALA A 167 -20.61 4.23 -1.69
N VAL A 168 -19.64 4.13 -2.62
CA VAL A 168 -19.16 5.29 -3.41
C VAL A 168 -20.31 5.99 -4.14
N ALA A 169 -21.20 5.23 -4.80
CA ALA A 169 -22.30 5.80 -5.56
C ALA A 169 -23.32 6.54 -4.69
N LEU A 170 -23.48 6.12 -3.44
CA LEU A 170 -24.46 6.67 -2.49
C LEU A 170 -23.96 7.91 -1.75
N LEU A 171 -22.65 8.05 -1.57
CA LEU A 171 -22.07 9.14 -0.76
C LEU A 171 -22.58 10.54 -1.15
N PRO A 172 -22.69 10.96 -2.42
CA PRO A 172 -23.16 12.31 -2.75
C PRO A 172 -24.59 12.59 -2.26
N VAL A 173 -25.47 11.59 -2.33
CA VAL A 173 -26.85 11.70 -1.84
C VAL A 173 -26.87 11.69 -0.33
N TRP A 174 -26.18 10.74 0.30
CA TRP A 174 -26.11 10.63 1.74
C TRP A 174 -25.55 11.90 2.41
N LEU A 175 -24.46 12.46 1.86
CA LEU A 175 -23.88 13.70 2.36
C LEU A 175 -24.83 14.91 2.22
N SER A 176 -25.81 14.86 1.31
CA SER A 176 -26.79 15.94 1.15
C SER A 176 -27.78 16.06 2.30
N TYR A 177 -27.91 15.01 3.12
CA TYR A 177 -28.73 15.05 4.34
C TYR A 177 -28.00 15.73 5.52
N LEU A 178 -26.69 15.96 5.39
CA LEU A 178 -25.93 16.67 6.44
C LEU A 178 -26.32 18.14 6.51
N PRO A 179 -26.40 18.71 7.71
CA PRO A 179 -26.58 20.13 7.91
C PRO A 179 -25.60 20.99 7.10
N SER A 180 -26.08 22.14 6.65
CA SER A 180 -25.32 23.00 5.75
C SER A 180 -24.04 23.58 6.38
N ASP A 181 -23.97 23.64 7.69
CA ASP A 181 -22.85 24.13 8.48
C ASP A 181 -21.78 23.05 8.76
N ILE A 182 -22.08 21.77 8.48
CA ILE A 182 -21.08 20.70 8.51
C ILE A 182 -20.31 20.71 7.18
N ARG A 183 -19.00 21.01 7.28
CA ARG A 183 -18.09 20.91 6.15
C ARG A 183 -17.35 19.59 6.22
N VAL A 184 -17.60 18.70 5.27
CA VAL A 184 -16.87 17.43 5.10
C VAL A 184 -15.61 17.66 4.26
N PHE A 185 -14.49 17.12 4.68
CA PHE A 185 -13.18 17.22 4.01
C PHE A 185 -12.83 15.96 3.24
N GLU A 186 -13.06 14.80 3.87
CA GLU A 186 -12.72 13.49 3.33
C GLU A 186 -13.71 12.45 3.87
N VAL A 187 -13.97 11.43 3.06
CA VAL A 187 -14.64 10.20 3.49
C VAL A 187 -13.74 9.02 3.19
N GLU A 188 -13.44 8.24 4.21
CA GLU A 188 -12.73 6.99 4.08
C GLU A 188 -13.76 5.84 4.07
N LEU A 189 -13.70 5.00 3.04
CA LEU A 189 -14.45 3.76 2.92
C LEU A 189 -13.52 2.59 3.18
N ILE A 190 -13.93 1.68 4.04
CA ILE A 190 -13.13 0.50 4.40
C ILE A 190 -14.02 -0.73 4.43
N SER A 191 -13.55 -1.84 3.87
CA SER A 191 -14.16 -3.15 4.01
C SER A 191 -13.31 -4.02 4.95
N GLY A 192 -13.85 -4.32 6.12
CA GLY A 192 -13.43 -5.47 6.90
C GLY A 192 -14.06 -6.74 6.33
N ASP A 193 -13.71 -7.88 6.92
CA ASP A 193 -14.34 -9.17 6.57
C ASP A 193 -15.71 -9.32 7.23
N ASN A 194 -15.98 -8.58 8.32
CA ASN A 194 -17.22 -8.60 9.09
C ASN A 194 -18.20 -7.45 8.75
N SER A 195 -17.70 -6.31 8.36
CA SER A 195 -18.51 -5.11 8.10
C SER A 195 -17.76 -4.09 7.26
N ILE A 196 -18.47 -3.08 6.74
CA ILE A 196 -17.84 -1.92 6.15
C ILE A 196 -17.84 -0.74 7.12
N ALA A 197 -16.86 0.14 7.01
CA ALA A 197 -16.87 1.42 7.71
C ALA A 197 -16.94 2.59 6.72
N ILE A 198 -17.73 3.58 7.08
CA ILE A 198 -17.76 4.91 6.48
C ILE A 198 -17.22 5.86 7.54
N ALA A 199 -16.02 6.37 7.33
CA ALA A 199 -15.34 7.25 8.26
C ALA A 199 -15.24 8.66 7.66
N VAL A 200 -15.85 9.63 8.33
CA VAL A 200 -16.01 11.00 7.86
C VAL A 200 -15.08 11.92 8.63
N GLU A 201 -14.28 12.69 7.91
CA GLU A 201 -13.53 13.82 8.48
C GLU A 201 -14.24 15.13 8.15
N ALA A 202 -14.67 15.87 9.21
CA ALA A 202 -15.49 17.05 9.05
C ALA A 202 -15.09 18.18 10.01
N SER A 203 -15.74 19.35 9.86
CA SER A 203 -15.49 20.54 10.70
C SER A 203 -16.01 20.39 12.13
N ARG A 204 -17.09 19.64 12.34
CA ARG A 204 -17.72 19.34 13.63
C ARG A 204 -18.43 17.99 13.61
N PHE A 205 -18.80 17.48 14.77
CA PHE A 205 -19.69 16.32 14.88
C PHE A 205 -21.12 16.66 14.44
N PRO A 206 -21.90 15.69 13.94
CA PRO A 206 -23.35 15.82 13.83
C PRO A 206 -23.96 15.90 15.24
N ALA A 207 -25.17 16.40 15.35
CA ALA A 207 -25.95 16.32 16.58
C ALA A 207 -26.46 14.89 16.80
N ASP A 208 -26.65 14.47 18.05
CA ASP A 208 -27.07 13.10 18.37
C ASP A 208 -28.39 12.70 17.70
N GLU A 209 -29.33 13.63 17.55
CA GLU A 209 -30.59 13.42 16.84
C GLU A 209 -30.46 13.22 15.32
N GLU A 210 -29.33 13.61 14.73
CA GLU A 210 -29.08 13.47 13.27
C GLU A 210 -28.51 12.07 12.93
N VAL A 211 -27.82 11.44 13.88
CA VAL A 211 -27.10 10.19 13.68
C VAL A 211 -28.01 9.01 13.26
N PRO A 212 -29.19 8.77 13.90
CA PRO A 212 -30.05 7.65 13.54
C PRO A 212 -30.53 7.71 12.08
N ALA A 213 -30.97 8.88 11.60
CA ALA A 213 -31.42 9.04 10.22
C ALA A 213 -30.27 8.81 9.20
N MET A 214 -29.06 9.22 9.56
CA MET A 214 -27.86 8.98 8.76
C MET A 214 -27.55 7.48 8.66
N LEU A 215 -27.59 6.76 9.78
CA LEU A 215 -27.34 5.32 9.82
C LEU A 215 -28.40 4.51 9.08
N ASP A 216 -29.68 4.79 9.30
CA ASP A 216 -30.80 4.07 8.64
C ASP A 216 -30.68 4.13 7.11
N SER A 217 -30.31 5.29 6.57
CA SER A 217 -30.11 5.44 5.14
C SER A 217 -28.91 4.63 4.63
N LEU A 218 -27.81 4.59 5.39
CA LEU A 218 -26.61 3.84 5.01
C LEU A 218 -26.84 2.32 5.06
N VAL A 219 -27.43 1.82 6.15
CA VAL A 219 -27.70 0.39 6.34
C VAL A 219 -28.64 -0.15 5.27
N LYS A 220 -29.70 0.61 4.94
CA LYS A 220 -30.66 0.25 3.91
C LYS A 220 -30.01 0.09 2.54
N GLU A 221 -29.07 0.94 2.19
CA GLU A 221 -28.47 0.99 0.85
C GLU A 221 -27.22 0.09 0.75
N ALA A 222 -26.47 -0.10 1.83
CA ALA A 222 -25.23 -0.90 1.84
C ALA A 222 -25.50 -2.41 1.78
N GLN A 223 -26.73 -2.87 2.08
CA GLN A 223 -27.12 -4.29 2.11
C GLN A 223 -26.22 -5.16 3.01
N GLY A 224 -25.72 -4.60 4.12
CA GLY A 224 -24.86 -5.30 5.07
C GLY A 224 -24.53 -4.45 6.29
N PRO A 225 -23.79 -5.01 7.26
CA PRO A 225 -23.36 -4.28 8.45
C PRO A 225 -22.50 -3.07 8.09
N VAL A 226 -22.90 -1.88 8.55
CA VAL A 226 -22.20 -0.62 8.32
C VAL A 226 -21.85 0.01 9.66
N GLN A 227 -20.60 0.42 9.81
CA GLN A 227 -20.12 1.23 10.92
C GLN A 227 -19.96 2.68 10.46
N LEU A 228 -20.47 3.62 11.25
CA LEU A 228 -20.28 5.06 11.01
C LEU A 228 -19.26 5.62 11.99
N TRP A 229 -18.20 6.17 11.45
CA TRP A 229 -17.12 6.77 12.22
C TRP A 229 -16.97 8.24 11.86
N TRP A 230 -16.57 9.05 12.85
CA TRP A 230 -16.45 10.48 12.67
C TRP A 230 -15.21 11.03 13.34
N LYS A 231 -14.59 12.00 12.68
CA LYS A 231 -13.47 12.77 13.22
C LYS A 231 -13.69 14.24 12.92
N ALA A 232 -13.50 15.09 13.90
CA ALA A 232 -13.71 16.54 13.75
C ALA A 232 -12.59 17.34 14.39
N GLY A 233 -12.28 18.47 13.79
CA GLY A 233 -11.31 19.43 14.33
C GLY A 233 -9.88 18.86 14.37
N LYS A 234 -9.25 18.89 15.57
CA LYS A 234 -7.87 18.44 15.80
C LYS A 234 -7.78 17.02 16.37
N GLN A 235 -8.85 16.25 16.33
CA GLN A 235 -8.82 14.87 16.81
C GLN A 235 -7.87 14.02 15.96
N GLU A 236 -7.12 13.17 16.61
CA GLU A 236 -6.19 12.23 15.94
C GLU A 236 -6.90 10.95 15.50
N ARG A 237 -7.90 10.48 16.26
CA ARG A 237 -8.65 9.24 16.00
C ARG A 237 -10.10 9.52 15.62
N PHE A 238 -10.67 8.58 14.88
CA PHE A 238 -12.10 8.55 14.61
C PHE A 238 -12.86 8.06 15.86
N SER A 239 -14.05 8.60 16.07
CA SER A 239 -15.02 8.13 17.07
C SER A 239 -16.16 7.42 16.37
N ARG A 240 -16.58 6.27 16.88
CA ARG A 240 -17.71 5.52 16.36
C ARG A 240 -19.01 6.21 16.77
N LEU A 241 -19.95 6.36 15.83
CA LEU A 241 -21.24 7.02 16.06
C LEU A 241 -22.42 6.04 16.14
N ASP A 242 -22.28 4.85 15.55
CA ASP A 242 -23.31 3.81 15.72
C ASP A 242 -23.17 3.11 17.09
N SER A 243 -24.22 2.41 17.52
CA SER A 243 -24.27 1.74 18.83
C SER A 243 -23.56 0.39 18.86
N GLY A 244 -22.91 -0.02 17.76
CA GLY A 244 -22.21 -1.30 17.68
C GLY A 244 -20.90 -1.30 18.48
N THR A 245 -20.49 -2.47 18.94
CA THR A 245 -19.26 -2.69 19.72
C THR A 245 -18.17 -3.43 18.96
N ASP A 246 -18.52 -4.04 17.81
CA ASP A 246 -17.58 -4.85 17.05
C ASP A 246 -16.62 -3.98 16.23
N ASN A 247 -15.32 -4.23 16.37
CA ASN A 247 -14.31 -3.59 15.54
C ASN A 247 -14.33 -4.17 14.11
N LEU A 248 -13.81 -3.42 13.15
CA LEU A 248 -13.46 -3.98 11.85
C LEU A 248 -12.39 -5.05 12.05
N CYS A 249 -12.47 -6.13 11.29
CA CYS A 249 -11.44 -7.16 11.30
C CYS A 249 -11.14 -7.67 9.89
N PHE A 250 -9.95 -8.25 9.74
CA PHE A 250 -9.58 -9.01 8.54
C PHE A 250 -8.68 -10.17 8.89
N ALA A 251 -8.85 -11.28 8.16
CA ALA A 251 -8.01 -12.45 8.30
C ALA A 251 -6.63 -12.25 7.66
N VAL A 252 -5.59 -12.58 8.41
CA VAL A 252 -4.18 -12.61 7.95
C VAL A 252 -3.78 -14.03 7.57
N THR A 253 -4.21 -15.00 8.37
CA THR A 253 -4.16 -16.45 8.08
C THR A 253 -5.54 -17.05 8.31
N ASP A 254 -5.70 -18.36 8.15
CA ASP A 254 -6.97 -19.03 8.46
C ASP A 254 -7.33 -18.94 9.95
N ASP A 255 -6.32 -18.86 10.83
CA ASP A 255 -6.48 -18.88 12.29
C ASP A 255 -6.27 -17.52 12.94
N ILE A 256 -5.70 -16.53 12.23
CA ILE A 256 -5.32 -15.22 12.80
C ILE A 256 -6.06 -14.10 12.07
N SER A 257 -6.79 -13.31 12.86
CA SER A 257 -7.47 -12.10 12.38
C SER A 257 -7.00 -10.87 13.14
N LEU A 258 -6.88 -9.75 12.47
CA LEU A 258 -6.55 -8.46 13.08
C LEU A 258 -7.79 -7.58 13.18
N ARG A 259 -7.98 -6.97 14.35
CA ARG A 259 -8.91 -5.87 14.57
C ARG A 259 -8.24 -4.55 14.25
N PHE A 260 -9.00 -3.63 13.70
CA PHE A 260 -8.49 -2.30 13.36
C PHE A 260 -9.60 -1.25 13.36
N GLU A 261 -9.19 0.03 13.36
CA GLU A 261 -10.08 1.19 13.28
C GLU A 261 -9.79 2.03 12.04
N PRO A 262 -10.74 2.84 11.55
CA PRO A 262 -10.47 3.83 10.51
C PRO A 262 -9.31 4.75 10.89
N GLY A 263 -8.51 5.13 9.89
CA GLY A 263 -7.30 5.92 10.10
C GLY A 263 -6.03 5.07 10.31
N GLN A 264 -6.11 3.85 10.83
CA GLN A 264 -4.97 2.94 10.97
C GLN A 264 -4.55 2.37 9.62
N PHE A 265 -3.27 2.02 9.48
CA PHE A 265 -2.77 1.37 8.28
C PHE A 265 -3.25 -0.09 8.22
N ILE A 266 -3.71 -0.52 7.06
CA ILE A 266 -3.96 -1.92 6.71
C ILE A 266 -3.49 -2.17 5.28
N GLN A 267 -3.08 -3.40 4.99
CA GLN A 267 -2.81 -3.82 3.61
C GLN A 267 -4.11 -3.79 2.80
N VAL A 268 -4.10 -3.03 1.70
CA VAL A 268 -5.34 -2.74 0.94
C VAL A 268 -5.82 -3.92 0.10
N ASN A 269 -4.95 -4.87 -0.24
CA ASN A 269 -5.25 -6.09 -0.98
C ASN A 269 -5.14 -7.28 -0.02
N GLY A 270 -6.29 -7.72 0.50
CA GLY A 270 -6.32 -8.77 1.50
C GLY A 270 -5.86 -10.13 0.99
N GLN A 271 -6.09 -10.44 -0.30
CA GLN A 271 -5.62 -11.69 -0.89
C GLN A 271 -4.09 -11.70 -0.98
N ILE A 272 -3.48 -10.66 -1.55
CA ILE A 272 -2.02 -10.55 -1.65
C ILE A 272 -1.38 -10.51 -0.25
N ASN A 273 -2.03 -9.88 0.74
CA ASN A 273 -1.51 -9.90 2.13
C ASN A 273 -1.42 -11.32 2.69
N ARG A 274 -2.46 -12.15 2.51
CA ARG A 274 -2.44 -13.55 2.97
C ARG A 274 -1.37 -14.36 2.22
N GLU A 275 -1.25 -14.19 0.91
CA GLU A 275 -0.24 -14.88 0.10
C GLU A 275 1.18 -14.42 0.46
N MET A 276 1.38 -13.13 0.76
CA MET A 276 2.63 -12.59 1.28
C MET A 276 3.04 -13.24 2.60
N VAL A 277 2.10 -13.33 3.55
CA VAL A 277 2.35 -13.99 4.84
C VAL A 277 2.64 -15.47 4.65
N ALA A 278 1.88 -16.16 3.80
CA ALA A 278 2.12 -17.58 3.49
C ALA A 278 3.50 -17.79 2.85
N GLN A 279 3.91 -16.93 1.89
CA GLN A 279 5.24 -17.00 1.30
C GLN A 279 6.33 -16.71 2.34
N MET A 280 6.16 -15.69 3.18
CA MET A 280 7.08 -15.40 4.29
C MET A 280 7.28 -16.65 5.15
N LEU A 281 6.20 -17.26 5.62
CA LEU A 281 6.28 -18.47 6.46
C LEU A 281 6.91 -19.64 5.72
N SER A 282 6.72 -19.79 4.41
CA SER A 282 7.30 -20.88 3.61
C SER A 282 8.82 -20.74 3.43
N LEU A 283 9.36 -19.54 3.53
CA LEU A 283 10.81 -19.27 3.48
C LEU A 283 11.53 -19.54 4.80
N LEU A 284 10.78 -19.77 5.89
CA LEU A 284 11.31 -19.93 7.24
C LEU A 284 11.35 -21.40 7.65
N PRO A 285 12.21 -21.75 8.63
CA PRO A 285 12.23 -23.07 9.24
C PRO A 285 10.88 -23.38 9.93
N GLU A 286 10.58 -24.65 10.13
CA GLU A 286 9.38 -25.06 10.86
C GLU A 286 9.36 -24.59 12.31
N HIS A 287 10.55 -24.51 12.96
CA HIS A 287 10.74 -24.04 14.33
C HIS A 287 11.98 -23.17 14.45
N GLY A 288 11.87 -22.09 15.21
CA GLY A 288 12.97 -21.18 15.55
C GLY A 288 12.81 -20.66 16.98
N GLY A 289 13.89 -20.14 17.56
CA GLY A 289 13.86 -19.58 18.92
C GLY A 289 13.25 -18.17 18.93
N THR A 290 13.99 -17.17 18.46
CA THR A 290 13.53 -15.76 18.54
C THR A 290 13.40 -15.11 17.18
N ALA A 291 12.23 -14.52 16.89
CA ALA A 291 12.00 -13.63 15.77
C ALA A 291 11.74 -12.19 16.22
N VAL A 292 12.24 -11.23 15.46
CA VAL A 292 12.04 -9.80 15.68
C VAL A 292 11.33 -9.20 14.46
N ASP A 293 10.24 -8.47 14.69
CA ASP A 293 9.47 -7.76 13.66
C ASP A 293 9.63 -6.25 13.86
N LEU A 294 10.36 -5.60 12.95
CA LEU A 294 10.58 -4.16 12.95
C LEU A 294 9.57 -3.46 12.05
N TYR A 295 8.95 -2.40 12.55
CA TYR A 295 7.79 -1.73 11.94
C TYR A 295 6.52 -2.62 12.00
N CYS A 296 6.30 -3.29 13.13
CA CYS A 296 5.28 -4.33 13.26
C CYS A 296 3.83 -3.84 13.09
N GLY A 297 3.59 -2.53 13.16
CA GLY A 297 2.24 -1.96 13.05
C GLY A 297 1.29 -2.57 14.08
N THR A 298 0.17 -3.11 13.63
CA THR A 298 -0.84 -3.80 14.46
C THR A 298 -0.63 -5.32 14.56
N GLY A 299 0.53 -5.83 14.13
CA GLY A 299 0.91 -7.24 14.26
C GLY A 299 0.69 -8.11 13.02
N ASN A 300 0.58 -7.51 11.82
CA ASN A 300 0.30 -8.23 10.56
C ASN A 300 1.30 -9.36 10.24
N LEU A 301 2.57 -9.15 10.57
CA LEU A 301 3.63 -10.16 10.38
C LEU A 301 3.98 -10.84 11.70
N SER A 302 4.01 -10.07 12.81
CA SER A 302 4.37 -10.61 14.13
C SER A 302 3.49 -11.77 14.56
N LEU A 303 2.17 -11.66 14.42
CA LEU A 303 1.27 -12.71 14.91
C LEU A 303 1.40 -14.04 14.14
N PRO A 304 1.49 -14.06 12.79
CA PRO A 304 1.80 -15.30 12.06
C PRO A 304 3.15 -15.93 12.42
N LEU A 305 4.18 -15.12 12.75
CA LEU A 305 5.49 -15.64 13.15
C LEU A 305 5.44 -16.48 14.44
N THR A 306 4.47 -16.24 15.32
CA THR A 306 4.30 -17.03 16.56
C THR A 306 3.98 -18.50 16.31
N GLN A 307 3.53 -18.86 15.09
CA GLN A 307 3.32 -20.25 14.67
C GLN A 307 4.64 -21.01 14.39
N ARG A 308 5.76 -20.28 14.28
CA ARG A 308 7.07 -20.84 13.91
C ARG A 308 8.16 -20.58 14.94
N PHE A 309 8.01 -19.58 15.80
CA PHE A 309 9.04 -19.15 16.74
C PHE A 309 8.55 -19.24 18.19
N ASP A 310 9.44 -19.68 19.07
CA ASP A 310 9.15 -19.78 20.51
C ASP A 310 8.87 -18.40 21.12
N ARG A 311 9.51 -17.36 20.60
CA ARG A 311 9.35 -15.98 21.03
C ARG A 311 9.35 -15.04 19.82
N VAL A 312 8.38 -14.12 19.78
CA VAL A 312 8.32 -13.03 18.80
C VAL A 312 8.37 -11.68 19.53
N VAL A 313 9.14 -10.74 19.00
CA VAL A 313 9.24 -9.38 19.55
C VAL A 313 8.95 -8.38 18.44
N GLY A 314 7.85 -7.62 18.57
CA GLY A 314 7.47 -6.58 17.65
C GLY A 314 7.87 -5.18 18.12
N PHE A 315 8.49 -4.38 17.25
CA PHE A 315 8.83 -2.99 17.51
C PHE A 315 8.09 -2.05 16.58
N GLU A 316 7.51 -1.00 17.15
CA GLU A 316 6.77 0.03 16.41
C GLU A 316 7.02 1.42 17.01
N GLY A 317 7.03 2.46 16.17
CA GLY A 317 7.28 3.84 16.60
C GLY A 317 6.12 4.50 17.33
N LEU A 318 4.89 4.09 17.04
CA LEU A 318 3.68 4.70 17.60
C LEU A 318 3.13 3.88 18.77
N PRO A 319 3.10 4.44 20.01
CA PRO A 319 2.59 3.72 21.19
C PRO A 319 1.18 3.14 21.02
N VAL A 320 0.33 3.83 20.25
CA VAL A 320 -1.04 3.38 19.99
C VAL A 320 -1.06 2.09 19.15
N LEU A 321 -0.19 1.95 18.16
CA LEU A 321 -0.10 0.73 17.35
C LEU A 321 0.49 -0.43 18.13
N VAL A 322 1.45 -0.17 19.03
CA VAL A 322 1.97 -1.17 19.98
C VAL A 322 0.85 -1.72 20.86
N GLN A 323 -0.03 -0.84 21.39
CA GLN A 323 -1.18 -1.28 22.16
C GLN A 323 -2.17 -2.09 21.31
N ASP A 324 -2.46 -1.62 20.10
CA ASP A 324 -3.37 -2.30 19.17
C ASP A 324 -2.81 -3.69 18.77
N ALA A 325 -1.48 -3.82 18.59
CA ALA A 325 -0.84 -5.12 18.33
C ALA A 325 -0.97 -6.09 19.52
N ALA A 326 -0.76 -5.58 20.74
CA ALA A 326 -0.96 -6.39 21.96
C ALA A 326 -2.44 -6.79 22.15
N ASP A 327 -3.40 -5.93 21.80
CA ASP A 327 -4.81 -6.25 21.80
C ASP A 327 -5.17 -7.31 20.75
N ASN A 328 -4.54 -7.27 19.58
CA ASN A 328 -4.68 -8.26 18.53
C ASN A 328 -4.09 -9.62 18.97
N ALA A 329 -2.96 -9.65 19.67
CA ALA A 329 -2.41 -10.88 20.23
C ALA A 329 -3.40 -11.51 21.22
N ARG A 330 -3.94 -10.72 22.16
CA ARG A 330 -4.96 -11.19 23.12
C ARG A 330 -6.24 -11.69 22.42
N PHE A 331 -6.68 -10.98 21.39
CA PHE A 331 -7.85 -11.38 20.60
C PHE A 331 -7.69 -12.75 19.94
N ASN A 332 -6.48 -13.10 19.51
CA ASN A 332 -6.15 -14.39 18.90
C ASN A 332 -5.65 -15.43 19.91
N ASN A 333 -5.65 -15.14 21.23
CA ASN A 333 -5.12 -16.00 22.30
C ASN A 333 -3.65 -16.39 22.08
N ILE A 334 -2.83 -15.45 21.60
CA ILE A 334 -1.40 -15.60 21.36
C ILE A 334 -0.64 -14.98 22.54
N ASP A 335 0.25 -15.74 23.18
CA ASP A 335 0.98 -15.37 24.40
C ASP A 335 2.51 -15.35 24.25
N ASN A 336 3.04 -15.89 23.12
CA ASN A 336 4.47 -15.92 22.82
C ASN A 336 4.95 -14.72 21.98
N VAL A 337 4.26 -13.58 22.07
CA VAL A 337 4.64 -12.33 21.41
C VAL A 337 4.63 -11.15 22.38
N GLU A 338 5.62 -10.30 22.25
CA GLU A 338 5.76 -9.05 23.02
C GLU A 338 5.88 -7.88 22.05
N PHE A 339 5.34 -6.72 22.44
CA PHE A 339 5.43 -5.51 21.62
C PHE A 339 6.02 -4.35 22.41
N ALA A 340 6.90 -3.55 21.78
CA ALA A 340 7.52 -2.40 22.41
C ALA A 340 7.62 -1.20 21.47
N VAL A 341 7.60 -0.01 22.09
CA VAL A 341 7.83 1.24 21.38
C VAL A 341 9.31 1.45 21.13
N ALA A 342 9.70 1.68 19.87
CA ALA A 342 11.08 2.03 19.50
C ALA A 342 11.09 3.10 18.40
N ASP A 343 12.02 4.06 18.49
CA ASP A 343 12.27 4.99 17.38
C ASP A 343 13.13 4.31 16.31
N LEU A 344 12.46 3.63 15.39
CA LEU A 344 13.10 2.88 14.31
C LEU A 344 13.79 3.79 13.27
N SER A 345 13.42 5.06 13.21
CA SER A 345 14.09 6.03 12.34
C SER A 345 15.51 6.36 12.82
N ARG A 346 15.78 6.13 14.09
CA ARG A 346 17.07 6.38 14.76
C ARG A 346 17.71 5.11 15.34
N GLY A 347 17.04 3.96 15.30
CA GLY A 347 17.48 2.72 15.91
C GLY A 347 17.56 2.77 17.45
N VAL A 348 16.70 3.58 18.09
CA VAL A 348 16.69 3.78 19.55
C VAL A 348 15.55 2.98 20.18
N GLY A 349 15.83 2.35 21.33
CA GLY A 349 14.82 1.62 22.11
C GLY A 349 14.75 0.11 21.81
N LEU A 350 15.65 -0.42 20.99
CA LEU A 350 15.67 -1.84 20.61
C LEU A 350 16.20 -2.78 21.72
N THR A 351 16.71 -2.24 22.82
CA THR A 351 17.32 -3.01 23.92
C THR A 351 16.37 -3.30 25.08
N HIS A 352 15.13 -2.78 25.03
CA HIS A 352 14.25 -2.75 26.22
C HIS A 352 13.52 -4.05 26.56
N ILE A 353 13.59 -5.11 25.73
CA ILE A 353 12.83 -6.35 25.98
C ILE A 353 13.75 -7.58 26.09
N GLY A 354 14.87 -7.48 26.80
CA GLY A 354 15.73 -8.63 27.04
C GLY A 354 16.31 -9.26 25.76
N LEU A 355 16.32 -8.53 24.66
CA LEU A 355 17.22 -8.78 23.55
C LEU A 355 18.55 -8.21 24.02
N ALA A 356 19.56 -9.08 24.22
CA ALA A 356 20.89 -8.66 24.65
C ALA A 356 21.46 -7.64 23.66
N GLU A 357 22.37 -6.79 24.18
CA GLU A 357 23.22 -5.97 23.30
C GLU A 357 23.82 -6.88 22.23
N PRO A 358 24.02 -6.44 20.98
CA PRO A 358 24.54 -7.27 19.88
C PRO A 358 25.88 -7.97 20.15
N ALA A 359 26.55 -7.62 21.25
CA ALA A 359 27.82 -8.18 21.69
C ALA A 359 27.71 -9.39 22.64
N ASP A 360 26.54 -9.70 23.18
CA ASP A 360 26.34 -10.83 24.07
C ASP A 360 26.03 -12.11 23.29
N SER A 361 26.92 -13.08 23.33
CA SER A 361 26.90 -14.33 22.56
C SER A 361 25.71 -15.27 22.86
N ASP A 362 24.90 -14.99 23.87
CA ASP A 362 23.81 -15.87 24.32
C ASP A 362 22.40 -15.51 23.81
N SER A 363 22.23 -14.35 23.18
CA SER A 363 20.94 -13.99 22.57
C SER A 363 20.95 -14.22 21.06
N CYS A 364 20.61 -15.44 20.66
CA CYS A 364 20.53 -15.78 19.24
C CYS A 364 19.19 -15.30 18.67
N ILE A 365 19.21 -14.26 17.85
CA ILE A 365 18.06 -13.90 17.00
C ILE A 365 18.12 -14.79 15.76
N ASP A 366 17.08 -15.57 15.53
CA ASP A 366 17.01 -16.43 14.35
C ASP A 366 16.52 -15.65 13.13
N LEU A 367 15.56 -14.76 13.32
CA LEU A 367 14.93 -14.00 12.24
C LEU A 367 14.74 -12.54 12.62
N ILE A 368 15.01 -11.64 11.67
CA ILE A 368 14.52 -10.27 11.69
C ILE A 368 13.63 -10.07 10.46
N VAL A 369 12.41 -9.55 10.65
CA VAL A 369 11.52 -9.10 9.58
C VAL A 369 11.45 -7.58 9.61
N LEU A 370 11.47 -6.96 8.42
CA LEU A 370 11.31 -5.51 8.25
C LEU A 370 10.25 -5.22 7.18
N ASP A 371 9.27 -4.38 7.53
CA ASP A 371 8.32 -3.79 6.57
C ASP A 371 8.29 -2.26 6.73
N PRO A 372 9.38 -1.56 6.36
CA PRO A 372 9.54 -0.14 6.59
C PRO A 372 8.72 0.71 5.64
N PRO A 373 8.48 1.99 5.97
CA PRO A 373 7.87 2.96 5.07
C PRO A 373 8.76 3.22 3.83
N ARG A 374 8.24 3.99 2.86
CA ARG A 374 8.89 4.28 1.56
C ARG A 374 10.33 4.80 1.63
N ASN A 375 10.71 5.47 2.71
CA ASN A 375 12.08 5.94 2.93
C ASN A 375 13.05 4.84 3.40
N GLY A 376 12.56 3.60 3.58
CA GLY A 376 13.35 2.44 3.98
C GLY A 376 13.67 2.41 5.47
N ALA A 377 14.61 1.54 5.84
CA ALA A 377 14.96 1.18 7.21
C ALA A 377 16.35 1.72 7.64
N ALA A 378 16.92 2.73 6.97
CA ALA A 378 18.30 3.18 7.18
C ALA A 378 18.67 3.40 8.66
N GLY A 379 17.72 3.85 9.51
CA GLY A 379 17.97 4.12 10.92
C GLY A 379 18.25 2.87 11.75
N VAL A 380 17.62 1.73 11.42
CA VAL A 380 17.80 0.47 12.16
C VAL A 380 18.82 -0.46 11.53
N MET A 381 19.23 -0.24 10.27
CA MET A 381 20.17 -1.13 9.58
C MET A 381 21.49 -1.36 10.31
N PRO A 382 22.11 -0.37 10.99
CA PRO A 382 23.29 -0.63 11.81
C PRO A 382 23.02 -1.66 12.91
N TRP A 383 21.89 -1.58 13.61
CA TRP A 383 21.50 -2.55 14.62
C TRP A 383 21.25 -3.93 14.00
N VAL A 384 20.48 -4.00 12.90
CA VAL A 384 20.20 -5.26 12.19
C VAL A 384 21.50 -5.94 11.76
N SER A 385 22.46 -5.20 11.22
CA SER A 385 23.74 -5.74 10.75
C SER A 385 24.60 -6.32 11.88
N LEU A 386 24.48 -5.77 13.09
CA LEU A 386 25.24 -6.20 14.29
C LEU A 386 24.49 -7.24 15.12
N SER A 387 23.20 -7.44 14.91
CA SER A 387 22.34 -8.35 15.70
C SER A 387 22.77 -9.82 15.66
N GLY A 388 23.52 -10.22 14.63
CA GLY A 388 23.89 -11.62 14.43
C GLY A 388 22.74 -12.53 13.97
N ALA A 389 21.60 -11.96 13.59
CA ALA A 389 20.43 -12.72 13.12
C ALA A 389 20.82 -13.68 11.98
N LYS A 390 20.30 -14.91 12.01
CA LYS A 390 20.60 -15.92 10.98
C LYS A 390 19.97 -15.55 9.65
N GLN A 391 18.74 -15.03 9.70
CA GLN A 391 17.95 -14.65 8.53
C GLN A 391 17.37 -13.24 8.71
N VAL A 392 17.26 -12.51 7.59
CA VAL A 392 16.55 -11.23 7.53
C VAL A 392 15.57 -11.27 6.35
N ILE A 393 14.29 -11.06 6.62
CA ILE A 393 13.27 -10.83 5.58
C ILE A 393 13.02 -9.32 5.50
N TYR A 394 13.17 -8.78 4.31
CA TYR A 394 12.91 -7.38 4.02
C TYR A 394 11.72 -7.27 3.04
N ILE A 395 10.61 -6.72 3.51
CA ILE A 395 9.46 -6.35 2.68
C ILE A 395 9.59 -4.89 2.31
N SER A 396 9.31 -4.52 1.07
CA SER A 396 9.56 -3.16 0.58
C SER A 396 8.55 -2.71 -0.46
N CYS A 397 8.00 -1.53 -0.25
CA CYS A 397 7.21 -0.82 -1.27
C CYS A 397 8.06 0.09 -2.18
N HIS A 398 9.39 0.06 -2.06
CA HIS A 398 10.28 0.91 -2.85
C HIS A 398 11.65 0.24 -3.09
N PRO A 399 11.86 -0.42 -4.24
CA PRO A 399 13.08 -1.21 -4.52
C PRO A 399 14.40 -0.46 -4.30
N SER A 400 14.48 0.83 -4.64
CA SER A 400 15.72 1.60 -4.49
C SER A 400 16.15 1.79 -3.03
N THR A 401 15.19 1.94 -2.09
CA THR A 401 15.51 2.04 -0.66
C THR A 401 15.88 0.69 -0.09
N MET A 402 15.24 -0.39 -0.54
CA MET A 402 15.61 -1.74 -0.17
C MET A 402 17.05 -2.06 -0.60
N VAL A 403 17.43 -1.73 -1.83
CA VAL A 403 18.79 -1.93 -2.35
C VAL A 403 19.84 -1.17 -1.52
N ARG A 404 19.55 0.09 -1.16
CA ARG A 404 20.42 0.89 -0.27
C ARG A 404 20.62 0.20 1.09
N ASP A 405 19.54 -0.26 1.71
CA ASP A 405 19.54 -0.88 3.03
C ASP A 405 20.21 -2.27 2.97
N ALA A 406 19.94 -3.04 1.93
CA ALA A 406 20.55 -4.34 1.66
C ALA A 406 22.07 -4.28 1.48
N ALA A 407 22.63 -3.14 1.02
CA ALA A 407 24.07 -2.96 0.95
C ALA A 407 24.72 -3.04 2.35
N VAL A 408 24.03 -2.61 3.41
CA VAL A 408 24.50 -2.73 4.81
C VAL A 408 24.52 -4.20 5.22
N LEU A 409 23.50 -4.98 4.86
CA LEU A 409 23.47 -6.42 5.13
C LEU A 409 24.59 -7.15 4.40
N SER A 410 24.79 -6.86 3.12
CA SER A 410 25.87 -7.47 2.33
C SER A 410 27.26 -7.19 2.94
N ALA A 411 27.50 -5.95 3.37
CA ALA A 411 28.74 -5.56 4.06
C ALA A 411 28.92 -6.29 5.41
N ALA A 412 27.83 -6.70 6.05
CA ALA A 412 27.82 -7.47 7.30
C ALA A 412 27.86 -8.99 7.08
N GLY A 413 28.06 -9.45 5.85
CA GLY A 413 28.19 -10.88 5.51
C GLY A 413 26.89 -11.63 5.27
N TYR A 414 25.82 -10.93 4.91
CA TYR A 414 24.58 -11.56 4.47
C TYR A 414 24.55 -11.72 2.95
N SER A 415 24.03 -12.84 2.47
CA SER A 415 23.77 -13.12 1.05
C SER A 415 22.28 -12.99 0.74
N LEU A 416 21.93 -12.39 -0.40
CA LEU A 416 20.57 -12.33 -0.90
C LEU A 416 20.16 -13.70 -1.49
N LYS A 417 19.41 -14.49 -0.74
CA LYS A 417 19.00 -15.85 -1.11
C LYS A 417 17.85 -15.84 -2.10
N SER A 418 16.81 -15.10 -1.79
CA SER A 418 15.66 -15.03 -2.70
C SER A 418 15.05 -13.64 -2.71
N VAL A 419 14.39 -13.32 -3.83
CA VAL A 419 13.64 -12.08 -3.99
C VAL A 419 12.47 -12.30 -4.95
N GLY A 420 11.33 -11.66 -4.68
CA GLY A 420 10.17 -11.69 -5.55
C GLY A 420 9.28 -10.48 -5.39
N VAL A 421 8.47 -10.19 -6.40
CA VAL A 421 7.47 -9.11 -6.35
C VAL A 421 6.11 -9.63 -5.89
N MET A 422 5.35 -8.73 -5.30
CA MET A 422 3.96 -8.94 -4.91
C MET A 422 3.11 -7.83 -5.55
N ASP A 423 2.11 -8.21 -6.34
CA ASP A 423 1.24 -7.24 -7.00
C ASP A 423 0.15 -6.71 -6.05
N MET A 424 0.58 -6.07 -4.97
CA MET A 424 -0.29 -5.46 -3.96
C MET A 424 -1.22 -4.39 -4.55
N PHE A 425 -0.77 -3.70 -5.60
CA PHE A 425 -1.47 -2.58 -6.23
C PHE A 425 -1.59 -2.78 -7.74
N PRO A 426 -2.43 -3.72 -8.23
CA PRO A 426 -2.74 -3.82 -9.65
C PRO A 426 -3.13 -2.48 -10.27
N HIS A 427 -2.86 -2.31 -11.56
CA HIS A 427 -3.11 -1.09 -12.34
C HIS A 427 -2.30 0.14 -11.91
N THR A 428 -1.29 -0.02 -11.07
CA THR A 428 -0.36 1.05 -10.67
C THR A 428 1.08 0.63 -10.87
N THR A 429 2.00 1.59 -10.85
CA THR A 429 3.44 1.34 -10.94
C THR A 429 4.10 1.03 -9.59
N HIS A 430 3.33 0.91 -8.53
CA HIS A 430 3.88 0.54 -7.23
C HIS A 430 4.44 -0.89 -7.27
N VAL A 431 5.68 -1.03 -6.80
CA VAL A 431 6.38 -2.31 -6.69
C VAL A 431 6.49 -2.66 -5.21
N GLU A 432 5.86 -3.77 -4.83
CA GLU A 432 6.08 -4.41 -3.54
C GLU A 432 6.98 -5.62 -3.75
N ALA A 433 7.93 -5.83 -2.85
CA ALA A 433 8.89 -6.92 -2.96
C ALA A 433 9.18 -7.53 -1.59
N MET A 434 9.50 -8.82 -1.60
CA MET A 434 10.03 -9.54 -0.44
C MET A 434 11.41 -10.09 -0.80
N ALA A 435 12.39 -9.90 0.10
CA ALA A 435 13.75 -10.40 -0.05
C ALA A 435 14.16 -11.16 1.21
N LEU A 436 14.78 -12.33 1.04
CA LEU A 436 15.38 -13.12 2.10
C LEU A 436 16.90 -13.00 2.04
N PHE A 437 17.51 -12.61 3.13
CA PHE A 437 18.95 -12.60 3.34
C PHE A 437 19.33 -13.62 4.41
N GLU A 438 20.45 -14.31 4.21
CA GLU A 438 21.01 -15.24 5.20
C GLU A 438 22.45 -14.88 5.54
N LYS A 439 22.81 -15.06 6.80
CA LYS A 439 24.16 -14.87 7.30
C LYS A 439 25.05 -15.99 6.76
N ASN A 440 26.22 -15.65 6.17
CA ASN A 440 27.18 -16.61 5.65
C ASN A 440 27.95 -17.31 6.77
#